data_17235505442471ce90debcceb666e32a
#
_entry.id   17235505442471ce90debcceb666e32a
#
_cell.length_a   1.000
_cell.length_b   1.000
_cell.length_c   1.000
_cell.angle_alpha   90.00
_cell.angle_beta   90.00
_cell.angle_gamma   90.00
#
_symmetry.space_group_name_H-M   'P 1'
#
loop_
_entity.id
_entity.type
_entity.pdbx_description
1 polymer ?
#
loop_
_entity_poly.entity_id
_entity_poly.type
_entity_poly.pdbx_seq_one_letter_code
_entity_poly.pdbx_strand_id
1 'polypeptide(L)'
;MNKAVLMGRLTRDADLRYTQGENAMAVARFTLAVDRRGKKQEGQQTADFISCVAFGKSAEALDKYCRKGTKICLDGHIQTGSYTNKDNVKVYTTDVIVDSWEFAESKAVADQNTGGDHPAADEGGFVEFSKDEKLPWD
;
A
#
# COMPACT_ATOMS: atom_id res chain seq x y z
N MET A 1 22.65 4.40 2.20
CA MET A 1 21.53 3.44 2.13
C MET A 1 20.21 4.19 2.12
N ASN A 2 19.31 3.81 1.24
CA ASN A 2 18.01 4.44 1.13
C ASN A 2 16.95 3.32 1.12
N LYS A 3 16.29 3.14 2.24
CA LYS A 3 15.36 2.02 2.41
C LYS A 3 14.17 2.45 3.25
N ALA A 4 12.99 2.12 2.79
CA ALA A 4 11.75 2.34 3.54
C ALA A 4 11.02 1.02 3.64
N VAL A 5 10.49 0.72 4.82
CA VAL A 5 9.67 -0.46 5.05
C VAL A 5 8.40 0.03 5.73
N LEU A 6 7.27 -0.22 5.09
CA LEU A 6 5.99 0.32 5.55
C LEU A 6 4.93 -0.77 5.60
N MET A 7 4.04 -0.64 6.56
CA MET A 7 2.85 -1.48 6.64
C MET A 7 1.66 -0.56 6.87
N GLY A 8 0.65 -0.68 6.03
CA GLY A 8 -0.53 0.17 6.16
C GLY A 8 -1.62 -0.25 5.21
N ARG A 9 -2.65 0.59 5.11
CA ARG A 9 -3.81 0.31 4.27
C ARG A 9 -3.91 1.31 3.14
N LEU A 10 -4.33 0.84 1.97
CA LEU A 10 -4.60 1.74 0.86
C LEU A 10 -5.77 2.64 1.22
N THR A 11 -5.63 3.92 0.97
CA THR A 11 -6.69 4.88 1.25
C THR A 11 -7.75 4.89 0.17
N ARG A 12 -7.39 4.38 -1.01
CA ARG A 12 -8.30 4.24 -2.15
C ARG A 12 -7.65 3.27 -3.13
N ASP A 13 -8.39 2.90 -4.16
CA ASP A 13 -7.85 2.02 -5.19
C ASP A 13 -6.66 2.69 -5.86
N ALA A 14 -5.68 1.90 -6.25
CA ALA A 14 -4.50 2.41 -6.92
C ALA A 14 -4.86 2.94 -8.30
N ASP A 15 -4.17 4.00 -8.72
CA ASP A 15 -4.33 4.58 -10.04
C ASP A 15 -3.29 3.94 -10.96
N LEU A 16 -3.71 3.00 -11.77
CA LEU A 16 -2.81 2.29 -12.68
C LEU A 16 -2.78 2.96 -14.03
N ARG A 17 -1.59 3.26 -14.50
CA ARG A 17 -1.38 3.84 -15.83
C ARG A 17 -0.21 3.15 -16.49
N TYR A 18 -0.13 3.28 -17.81
CA TYR A 18 0.98 2.73 -18.56
C TYR A 18 1.76 3.87 -19.21
N THR A 19 3.08 3.76 -19.18
CA THR A 19 3.92 4.75 -19.87
C THR A 19 3.74 4.59 -21.37
N GLN A 20 4.01 5.66 -22.10
CA GLN A 20 3.90 5.63 -23.56
C GLN A 20 5.19 5.07 -24.16
N GLY A 21 5.08 4.48 -25.36
CA GLY A 21 6.24 3.98 -26.07
C GLY A 21 6.18 2.48 -26.30
N GLU A 22 7.19 1.96 -26.96
CA GLU A 22 7.22 0.55 -27.33
C GLU A 22 7.32 -0.35 -26.11
N ASN A 23 7.98 0.12 -25.05
CA ASN A 23 8.15 -0.65 -23.84
C ASN A 23 7.28 -0.06 -22.74
N ALA A 24 5.97 -0.02 -22.97
CA ALA A 24 5.05 0.52 -21.99
C ALA A 24 5.19 -0.23 -20.66
N MET A 25 5.32 0.53 -19.58
CA MET A 25 5.49 -0.01 -18.25
C MET A 25 4.30 0.41 -17.39
N ALA A 26 3.79 -0.52 -16.60
CA ALA A 26 2.72 -0.21 -15.67
C ALA A 26 3.26 0.64 -14.53
N VAL A 27 2.50 1.66 -14.15
CA VAL A 27 2.81 2.54 -13.02
C VAL A 27 1.56 2.66 -12.18
N ALA A 28 1.64 2.25 -10.93
CA ALA A 28 0.52 2.36 -10.00
C ALA A 28 0.87 3.36 -8.92
N ARG A 29 0.02 4.36 -8.74
CA ARG A 29 0.17 5.34 -7.67
C ARG A 29 -0.91 5.13 -6.65
N PHE A 30 -0.52 5.16 -5.40
CA PHE A 30 -1.48 4.97 -4.31
C PHE A 30 -0.97 5.67 -3.07
N THR A 31 -1.86 5.87 -2.12
CA THR A 31 -1.52 6.45 -0.83
C THR A 31 -1.72 5.41 0.25
N LEU A 32 -0.72 5.20 1.06
CA LEU A 32 -0.76 4.23 2.13
C LEU A 32 -0.95 4.96 3.45
N ALA A 33 -1.94 4.55 4.23
CA ALA A 33 -2.17 5.08 5.56
C ALA A 33 -1.43 4.20 6.56
N VAL A 34 -0.40 4.76 7.16
CA VAL A 34 0.45 4.05 8.11
C VAL A 34 0.16 4.59 9.51
N ASP A 35 -0.27 3.72 10.39
CA ASP A 35 -0.62 4.14 11.75
C ASP A 35 0.61 4.64 12.49
N ARG A 36 0.43 5.73 13.22
CA ARG A 36 1.48 6.25 14.08
C ARG A 36 1.56 5.43 15.35
N ARG A 37 2.76 5.27 15.84
CA ARG A 37 3.00 4.55 17.09
C ARG A 37 2.68 5.46 18.26
N GLY A 38 2.37 4.85 19.40
CA GLY A 38 2.12 5.58 20.63
C GLY A 38 0.65 5.79 20.90
N LYS A 39 0.37 6.58 21.93
CA LYS A 39 -1.01 6.84 22.33
C LYS A 39 -1.68 7.81 21.39
N LYS A 40 -2.92 7.51 21.04
CA LYS A 40 -3.72 8.43 20.25
C LYS A 40 -4.20 9.55 21.15
N GLN A 41 -4.03 10.77 20.69
CA GLN A 41 -4.52 11.92 21.41
C GLN A 41 -5.64 12.57 20.62
N GLU A 42 -6.62 13.06 21.35
CA GLU A 42 -7.76 13.70 20.71
C GLU A 42 -7.30 14.90 19.89
N GLY A 43 -7.80 15.01 18.68
CA GLY A 43 -7.46 16.11 17.80
C GLY A 43 -6.15 15.95 17.06
N GLN A 44 -5.42 14.85 17.26
CA GLN A 44 -4.17 14.62 16.55
C GLN A 44 -4.35 13.58 15.45
N GLN A 45 -3.53 13.74 14.44
CA GLN A 45 -3.50 12.79 13.35
C GLN A 45 -2.99 11.44 13.86
N THR A 46 -3.70 10.37 13.53
CA THR A 46 -3.35 9.03 14.01
C THR A 46 -2.63 8.20 12.96
N ALA A 47 -2.56 8.69 11.74
CA ALA A 47 -1.90 7.98 10.65
C ALA A 47 -1.14 8.96 9.78
N ASP A 48 -0.10 8.47 9.15
CA ASP A 48 0.63 9.22 8.13
C ASP A 48 0.21 8.69 6.76
N PHE A 49 -0.06 9.62 5.84
CA PHE A 49 -0.48 9.28 4.49
C PHE A 49 0.72 9.43 3.58
N ILE A 50 1.19 8.30 3.07
CA ILE A 50 2.45 8.26 2.34
C ILE A 50 2.18 7.94 0.89
N SER A 51 2.66 8.80 -0.01
CA SER A 51 2.56 8.60 -1.45
C SER A 51 3.51 7.49 -1.87
N CYS A 52 2.98 6.51 -2.58
CA CYS A 52 3.76 5.36 -3.04
C CYS A 52 3.56 5.17 -4.53
N VAL A 53 4.60 4.65 -5.18
CA VAL A 53 4.57 4.37 -6.62
C VAL A 53 5.16 3.00 -6.84
N ALA A 54 4.43 2.14 -7.56
CA ALA A 54 4.92 0.83 -7.95
C ALA A 54 5.05 0.77 -9.47
N PHE A 55 5.98 -0.03 -9.96
CA PHE A 55 6.25 -0.16 -11.39
C PHE A 55 6.19 -1.62 -11.83
N GLY A 56 5.85 -1.80 -13.10
CA GLY A 56 5.93 -3.11 -13.74
C GLY A 56 4.97 -4.12 -13.16
N LYS A 57 5.44 -5.33 -12.97
CA LYS A 57 4.58 -6.40 -12.47
C LYS A 57 4.05 -6.14 -11.08
N SER A 58 4.83 -5.48 -10.24
CA SER A 58 4.36 -5.08 -8.91
C SER A 58 3.15 -4.15 -9.01
N ALA A 59 3.18 -3.23 -9.97
CA ALA A 59 2.07 -2.31 -10.16
C ALA A 59 0.82 -3.03 -10.63
N GLU A 60 0.98 -3.94 -11.58
CA GLU A 60 -0.15 -4.70 -12.09
C GLU A 60 -0.77 -5.59 -11.03
N ALA A 61 0.07 -6.26 -10.25
CA ALA A 61 -0.41 -7.10 -9.16
C ALA A 61 -1.13 -6.28 -8.10
N LEU A 62 -0.59 -5.12 -7.78
CA LEU A 62 -1.20 -4.25 -6.79
C LEU A 62 -2.58 -3.78 -7.25
N ASP A 63 -2.69 -3.38 -8.50
CA ASP A 63 -3.96 -2.97 -9.06
C ASP A 63 -4.97 -4.12 -9.09
N LYS A 64 -4.50 -5.32 -9.43
CA LYS A 64 -5.37 -6.48 -9.56
C LYS A 64 -5.88 -7.00 -8.22
N TYR A 65 -5.01 -7.02 -7.20
CA TYR A 65 -5.31 -7.69 -5.94
C TYR A 65 -5.61 -6.76 -4.77
N CYS A 66 -5.28 -5.49 -4.87
CA CYS A 66 -5.47 -4.54 -3.77
C CYS A 66 -6.57 -3.55 -4.08
N ARG A 67 -7.34 -3.22 -3.06
CA ARG A 67 -8.41 -2.23 -3.15
C ARG A 67 -8.32 -1.30 -1.95
N LYS A 68 -9.16 -0.29 -1.93
CA LYS A 68 -9.27 0.59 -0.78
C LYS A 68 -9.42 -0.25 0.49
N GLY A 69 -8.59 0.03 1.48
CA GLY A 69 -8.66 -0.66 2.77
C GLY A 69 -7.80 -1.90 2.87
N THR A 70 -7.25 -2.38 1.76
CA THR A 70 -6.37 -3.55 1.81
C THR A 70 -5.09 -3.21 2.56
N LYS A 71 -4.72 -4.08 3.49
CA LYS A 71 -3.49 -3.88 4.26
C LYS A 71 -2.34 -4.62 3.61
N ILE A 72 -1.28 -3.90 3.36
CA ILE A 72 -0.08 -4.47 2.73
C ILE A 72 1.16 -4.05 3.50
N CYS A 73 2.21 -4.82 3.30
CA CYS A 73 3.54 -4.52 3.79
C CYS A 73 4.41 -4.35 2.55
N LEU A 74 5.16 -3.27 2.49
CA LEU A 74 6.02 -3.03 1.35
C LEU A 74 7.41 -2.59 1.78
N ASP A 75 8.37 -2.81 0.90
CA ASP A 75 9.68 -2.22 1.06
C ASP A 75 10.03 -1.48 -0.23
N GLY A 76 10.81 -0.46 -0.08
CA GLY A 76 11.20 0.35 -1.22
C GLY A 76 12.20 1.40 -0.80
N HIS A 77 12.26 2.46 -1.57
CA HIS A 77 13.18 3.54 -1.28
C HIS A 77 12.50 4.89 -1.51
N ILE A 78 13.03 5.92 -0.87
CA ILE A 78 12.48 7.26 -0.96
C ILE A 78 13.06 7.95 -2.18
N GLN A 79 12.20 8.55 -2.98
CA GLN A 79 12.62 9.34 -4.13
C GLN A 79 11.98 10.70 -4.05
N THR A 80 12.79 11.73 -4.19
CA THR A 80 12.30 13.11 -4.18
C THR A 80 12.34 13.67 -5.59
N GLY A 81 11.47 14.65 -5.83
CA GLY A 81 11.44 15.32 -7.10
C GLY A 81 10.82 16.69 -6.95
N SER A 82 10.61 17.36 -8.07
CA SER A 82 9.96 18.66 -8.06
C SER A 82 9.34 18.93 -9.41
N TYR A 83 8.34 19.78 -9.43
CA TYR A 83 7.74 20.26 -10.65
C TYR A 83 7.25 21.70 -10.42
N THR A 84 7.02 22.41 -11.52
CA THR A 84 6.49 23.76 -11.44
C THR A 84 5.01 23.69 -11.76
N ASN A 85 4.18 24.21 -10.85
CA ASN A 85 2.74 24.18 -11.05
C ASN A 85 2.28 25.34 -11.95
N LYS A 86 0.96 25.46 -12.12
CA LYS A 86 0.38 26.48 -12.98
C LYS A 86 0.67 27.90 -12.51
N ASP A 87 0.93 28.08 -11.23
CA ASP A 87 1.22 29.39 -10.66
C ASP A 87 2.71 29.70 -10.65
N ASN A 88 3.51 28.91 -11.38
CA ASN A 88 4.96 29.09 -11.44
C ASN A 88 5.65 28.86 -10.09
N VAL A 89 5.01 28.12 -9.20
CA VAL A 89 5.59 27.79 -7.90
C VAL A 89 6.21 26.41 -8.00
N LYS A 90 7.44 26.27 -7.52
CA LYS A 90 8.12 24.99 -7.50
C LYS A 90 7.55 24.15 -6.39
N VAL A 91 7.04 22.97 -6.73
CA VAL A 91 6.46 22.04 -5.77
C VAL A 91 7.40 20.85 -5.62
N TYR A 92 7.78 20.53 -4.39
CA TYR A 92 8.64 19.40 -4.10
C TYR A 92 7.80 18.19 -3.78
N THR A 93 8.25 17.03 -4.23
CA THR A 93 7.54 15.77 -4.00
C THR A 93 8.46 14.78 -3.29
N THR A 94 7.85 13.92 -2.49
CA THR A 94 8.55 12.83 -1.82
C THR A 94 7.68 11.59 -1.93
N ASP A 95 8.18 10.59 -2.60
CA ASP A 95 7.44 9.34 -2.83
C ASP A 95 8.26 8.16 -2.38
N VAL A 96 7.57 7.09 -2.02
CA VAL A 96 8.22 5.81 -1.77
C VAL A 96 8.04 4.96 -3.02
N ILE A 97 9.14 4.59 -3.63
CA ILE A 97 9.15 3.72 -4.79
C ILE A 97 9.16 2.28 -4.27
N VAL A 98 8.14 1.52 -4.63
CA VAL A 98 7.96 0.16 -4.11
C VAL A 98 8.88 -0.81 -4.84
N ASP A 99 9.73 -1.48 -4.08
CA ASP A 99 10.58 -2.54 -4.63
C ASP A 99 9.85 -3.88 -4.57
N SER A 100 9.16 -4.14 -3.47
CA SER A 100 8.32 -5.34 -3.35
C SER A 100 7.23 -5.08 -2.32
N TRP A 101 6.15 -5.86 -2.40
CA TRP A 101 5.06 -5.75 -1.43
C TRP A 101 4.40 -7.11 -1.26
N GLU A 102 3.71 -7.26 -0.14
CA GLU A 102 2.93 -8.48 0.11
C GLU A 102 1.75 -8.13 1.01
N PHE A 103 0.79 -9.03 1.07
CA PHE A 103 -0.38 -8.81 1.93
C PHE A 103 0.03 -8.90 3.39
N ALA A 104 -0.51 -7.99 4.19
CA ALA A 104 -0.27 -7.98 5.63
C ALA A 104 -1.45 -8.57 6.39
N GLU A 105 -2.47 -9.06 5.69
CA GLU A 105 -3.61 -9.74 6.32
C GLU A 105 -4.16 -10.75 5.33
N SER A 106 -4.96 -11.69 5.84
CA SER A 106 -5.52 -12.71 4.99
C SER A 106 -6.57 -12.12 4.05
N LYS A 107 -6.82 -12.80 2.96
CA LYS A 107 -7.84 -12.37 2.01
C LYS A 107 -9.22 -12.25 2.68
N ALA A 108 -9.54 -13.19 3.55
CA ALA A 108 -10.83 -13.14 4.24
C ALA A 108 -10.96 -11.88 5.09
N VAL A 109 -9.89 -11.49 5.81
CA VAL A 109 -9.90 -10.29 6.62
C VAL A 109 -9.98 -9.05 5.73
N ALA A 110 -9.25 -9.05 4.62
CA ALA A 110 -9.29 -7.93 3.69
C ALA A 110 -10.69 -7.74 3.12
N ASP A 111 -11.37 -8.82 2.78
CA ASP A 111 -12.74 -8.73 2.27
C ASP A 111 -13.69 -8.18 3.32
N GLN A 112 -13.52 -8.57 4.57
CA GLN A 112 -14.32 -8.01 5.65
C GLN A 112 -14.11 -6.51 5.81
N ASN A 113 -12.86 -6.10 5.71
CA ASN A 113 -12.52 -4.69 5.86
C ASN A 113 -13.05 -3.84 4.71
N THR A 114 -13.32 -4.45 3.57
CA THR A 114 -13.91 -3.72 2.46
C THR A 114 -15.43 -3.76 2.48
N GLY A 115 -16.01 -4.22 3.58
CA GLY A 115 -17.45 -4.21 3.74
C GLY A 115 -18.13 -5.51 3.40
N GLY A 116 -17.40 -6.49 2.97
CA GLY A 116 -17.99 -7.78 2.71
C GLY A 116 -18.26 -8.49 4.01
N ASP A 117 -19.41 -9.12 4.09
CA ASP A 117 -19.75 -9.88 5.25
C ASP A 117 -19.41 -11.32 4.97
N HIS A 118 -18.28 -11.77 5.44
CA HIS A 118 -17.84 -13.11 5.18
C HIS A 118 -18.02 -13.97 6.38
N PRO A 119 -18.53 -15.12 6.20
CA PRO A 119 -18.49 -16.08 7.25
C PRO A 119 -17.05 -16.37 7.50
N ALA A 120 -16.79 -16.62 8.63
CA ALA A 120 -15.49 -16.83 9.00
C ALA A 120 -14.90 -17.97 8.27
N ALA A 121 -14.81 -18.38 7.63
CA ALA A 121 -14.31 -19.31 6.95
C ALA A 121 -13.07 -19.73 7.07
N ASP A 122 -13.45 -19.72 7.31
CA ASP A 122 -12.80 -20.06 7.16
C ASP A 122 -11.89 -20.36 7.40
N GLU A 123 -12.14 -20.69 7.87
CA GLU A 123 -11.33 -20.91 7.95
C GLU A 123 -10.34 -21.12 7.57
N GLY A 124 -10.38 -21.26 7.72
CA GLY A 124 -9.43 -21.35 7.28
C GLY A 124 -8.68 -21.22 6.87
N GLY A 125 -8.90 -21.10 6.82
CA GLY A 125 -8.16 -20.90 6.28
C GLY A 125 -7.36 -20.66 6.35
N PHE A 126 -7.74 -20.48 6.76
CA PHE A 126 -6.92 -20.12 6.85
C PHE A 126 -6.20 -20.34 7.23
N VAL A 127 -6.43 -20.39 7.51
CA VAL A 127 -5.73 -20.37 7.88
C VAL A 127 -4.90 -20.74 8.27
N GLU A 128 -4.77 -20.94 8.37
CA GLU A 128 -4.05 -21.21 8.54
C GLU A 128 -3.03 -21.12 8.37
N PHE A 129 -2.81 -20.75 8.47
CA PHE A 129 -1.76 -20.51 8.38
C PHE A 129 -1.38 -20.42 9.01
N SER A 130 -1.92 -20.36 9.19
CA SER A 130 -1.52 -19.96 9.71
C SER A 130 -1.26 -20.12 10.50
N LYS A 131 -1.62 -20.41 10.96
CA LYS A 131 -1.45 -20.51 11.65
C LYS A 131 -0.60 -20.84 11.87
N ASP A 132 -0.36 -20.88 11.81
CA ASP A 132 0.45 -20.83 11.87
C ASP A 132 1.20 -20.53 11.61
N GLU A 133 0.81 -20.41 11.43
CA GLU A 133 1.39 -19.95 11.01
C GLU A 133 1.81 -19.31 11.19
N LYS A 134 1.55 -19.07 11.63
CA LYS A 134 1.80 -18.33 11.82
C LYS A 134 2.51 -17.79 11.90
N LEU A 135 2.40 -17.69 12.10
CA LEU A 135 3.21 -17.02 12.12
C LEU A 135 4.06 -16.66 12.73
N PRO A 136 4.64 -16.65 12.64
CA PRO A 136 5.58 -16.22 13.47
C PRO A 136 5.75 -14.84 13.47
N TRP A 137 5.83 -14.22 13.13
CA TRP A 137 5.86 -12.93 13.20
C TRP A 137 4.59 -12.47 13.41
N ASP A 138 3.96 -13.01 13.69
CA ASP A 138 2.77 -12.48 13.79
C ASP A 138 2.50 -12.17 14.95
#